data_4c5a3df947f50a8495e99d548db77a3b
#
_entry.id   4c5a3df947f50a8495e99d548db77a3b
#
_cell.length_a   1.000
_cell.length_b   1.000
_cell.length_c   1.000
_cell.angle_alpha   90.00
_cell.angle_beta   90.00
_cell.angle_gamma   90.00
#
_symmetry.space_group_name_H-M   'P 1'
#
loop_
_entity.id
_entity.type
_entity.pdbx_description
1 polymer ?
#
loop_
_entity_poly.entity_id
_entity_poly.type
_entity_poly.pdbx_seq_one_letter_code
_entity_poly.pdbx_strand_id
1 'polypeptide(L)'
;MSSLKNMNQEKETELQAAAFRALRDHLQARTDVQNIDMMNLAGFCRNCLSRWVQEAGTSSGLEITKDEAREYIYGMPYKDWREQFQTEATEAQKVAFKDNHE
;
A
#
# COMPACT_ATOMS: atom_id res chain seq x y z
N MET A 1 -26.89 14.70 -10.95
CA MET A 1 -26.39 13.79 -12.01
C MET A 1 -24.98 13.35 -11.64
N SER A 2 -24.74 12.07 -11.69
CA SER A 2 -23.43 11.54 -11.35
C SER A 2 -22.48 11.60 -12.54
N SER A 3 -21.37 12.31 -12.39
CA SER A 3 -20.32 12.37 -13.40
C SER A 3 -19.58 11.04 -13.55
N LEU A 4 -19.65 10.19 -12.54
CA LEU A 4 -18.94 8.90 -12.55
C LEU A 4 -19.44 7.97 -13.64
N LYS A 5 -20.73 7.96 -13.92
CA LYS A 5 -21.31 7.08 -14.94
C LYS A 5 -20.96 7.48 -16.36
N ASN A 6 -20.69 8.76 -16.58
CA ASN A 6 -20.44 9.32 -17.92
C ASN A 6 -18.99 9.71 -18.14
N MET A 7 -18.13 9.30 -17.22
CA MET A 7 -16.73 9.63 -17.25
C MET A 7 -16.00 8.83 -18.33
N ASN A 8 -15.18 9.50 -19.16
CA ASN A 8 -14.35 8.78 -20.11
C ASN A 8 -13.16 8.15 -19.40
N GLN A 9 -12.46 7.28 -20.11
CA GLN A 9 -11.35 6.52 -19.52
C GLN A 9 -10.20 7.42 -19.03
N GLU A 10 -9.90 8.49 -19.76
CA GLU A 10 -8.85 9.42 -19.38
C GLU A 10 -9.18 10.09 -18.03
N LYS A 11 -10.41 10.56 -17.90
CA LYS A 11 -10.86 11.19 -16.66
C LYS A 11 -10.92 10.19 -15.50
N GLU A 12 -11.36 8.98 -15.77
CA GLU A 12 -11.36 7.91 -14.78
C GLU A 12 -9.93 7.61 -14.29
N THR A 13 -8.97 7.56 -15.20
CA THR A 13 -7.57 7.34 -14.85
C THR A 13 -7.03 8.45 -13.96
N GLU A 14 -7.36 9.70 -14.28
CA GLU A 14 -6.96 10.85 -13.46
C GLU A 14 -7.53 10.75 -12.05
N LEU A 15 -8.78 10.36 -11.95
CA LEU A 15 -9.48 10.21 -10.66
C LEU A 15 -8.84 9.08 -9.84
N GLN A 16 -8.57 7.95 -10.49
CA GLN A 16 -7.92 6.82 -9.83
C GLN A 16 -6.53 7.19 -9.33
N ALA A 17 -5.77 7.92 -10.15
CA ALA A 17 -4.45 8.37 -9.77
C ALA A 17 -4.51 9.31 -8.56
N ALA A 18 -5.46 10.24 -8.55
CA ALA A 18 -5.62 11.16 -7.43
C ALA A 18 -6.01 10.42 -6.14
N ALA A 19 -6.93 9.46 -6.25
CA ALA A 19 -7.36 8.66 -5.11
C ALA A 19 -6.21 7.80 -4.58
N PHE A 20 -5.41 7.22 -5.48
CA PHE A 20 -4.24 6.44 -5.08
C PHE A 20 -3.22 7.30 -4.33
N ARG A 21 -2.93 8.50 -4.84
CA ARG A 21 -2.01 9.41 -4.17
C ARG A 21 -2.51 9.78 -2.78
N ALA A 22 -3.82 10.00 -2.63
CA ALA A 22 -4.42 10.30 -1.33
C ALA A 22 -4.24 9.14 -0.36
N LEU A 23 -4.46 7.91 -0.83
CA LEU A 23 -4.25 6.71 -0.01
C LEU A 23 -2.79 6.58 0.42
N ARG A 24 -1.87 6.70 -0.54
CA ARG A 24 -0.44 6.62 -0.26
C ARG A 24 -0.01 7.66 0.77
N ASP A 25 -0.42 8.89 0.57
CA ASP A 25 -0.05 10.00 1.47
C ASP A 25 -0.65 9.80 2.85
N HIS A 26 -1.87 9.28 2.92
CA HIS A 26 -2.52 8.96 4.19
C HIS A 26 -1.73 7.89 4.95
N LEU A 27 -1.32 6.84 4.27
CA LEU A 27 -0.54 5.77 4.89
C LEU A 27 0.82 6.25 5.36
N GLN A 28 1.44 7.17 4.60
CA GLN A 28 2.72 7.76 5.01
C GLN A 28 2.56 8.59 6.28
N ALA A 29 1.42 9.24 6.46
CA ALA A 29 1.13 10.04 7.65
C ALA A 29 0.80 9.17 8.87
N ARG A 30 0.36 7.93 8.65
CA ARG A 30 -0.06 7.03 9.73
C ARG A 30 1.01 5.99 10.04
N THR A 31 2.18 6.47 10.45
CA THR A 31 3.30 5.61 10.84
C THR A 31 3.01 4.80 12.11
N ASP A 32 1.97 5.17 12.84
CA ASP A 32 1.50 4.45 14.03
C ASP A 32 0.79 3.13 13.69
N VAL A 33 0.32 2.97 12.45
CA VAL A 33 -0.41 1.77 12.03
C VAL A 33 0.58 0.72 11.52
N GLN A 34 0.61 -0.43 12.17
CA GLN A 34 1.51 -1.52 11.81
C GLN A 34 0.96 -2.31 10.62
N ASN A 35 1.86 -2.80 9.79
CA ASN A 35 1.49 -3.60 8.62
C ASN A 35 0.73 -4.87 9.02
N ILE A 36 1.11 -5.49 10.14
CA ILE A 36 0.41 -6.69 10.61
C ILE A 36 -1.05 -6.40 10.97
N ASP A 37 -1.32 -5.22 11.53
CA ASP A 37 -2.69 -4.82 11.85
C ASP A 37 -3.50 -4.57 10.58
N MET A 38 -2.89 -3.94 9.58
CA MET A 38 -3.54 -3.74 8.28
C MET A 38 -3.91 -5.09 7.65
N MET A 39 -2.98 -6.04 7.65
CA MET A 39 -3.22 -7.39 7.11
C MET A 39 -4.35 -8.07 7.86
N ASN A 40 -4.38 -7.97 9.18
CA ASN A 40 -5.40 -8.62 9.99
C ASN A 40 -6.79 -8.01 9.80
N LEU A 41 -6.86 -6.69 9.63
CA LEU A 41 -8.13 -5.98 9.54
C LEU A 41 -8.64 -5.82 8.12
N ALA A 42 -7.75 -5.61 7.15
CA ALA A 42 -8.13 -5.26 5.80
C ALA A 42 -7.62 -6.23 4.73
N GLY A 43 -6.77 -7.18 5.11
CA GLY A 43 -6.25 -8.16 4.16
C GLY A 43 -5.14 -7.66 3.25
N PHE A 44 -4.62 -6.48 3.48
CA PHE A 44 -3.47 -5.94 2.75
C PHE A 44 -2.65 -5.04 3.65
N CYS A 45 -1.43 -4.74 3.24
CA CYS A 45 -0.59 -3.79 3.94
C CYS A 45 0.21 -2.97 2.94
N ARG A 46 1.09 -2.10 3.43
CA ARG A 46 1.93 -1.25 2.58
C ARG A 46 2.77 -2.06 1.59
N ASN A 47 3.22 -3.24 2.00
CA ASN A 47 4.01 -4.11 1.12
C ASN A 47 3.16 -4.69 -0.01
N CYS A 48 1.90 -5.00 0.25
CA CYS A 48 0.99 -5.45 -0.80
C CYS A 48 0.76 -4.35 -1.81
N LEU A 49 0.55 -3.12 -1.34
CA LEU A 49 0.35 -1.96 -2.20
C LEU A 49 1.60 -1.72 -3.06
N SER A 50 2.80 -1.87 -2.47
CA SER A 50 4.07 -1.76 -3.19
C SER A 50 4.17 -2.79 -4.30
N ARG A 51 3.77 -4.03 -4.00
CA ARG A 51 3.77 -5.10 -5.00
C ARG A 51 2.83 -4.79 -6.16
N TRP A 52 1.65 -4.26 -5.87
CA TRP A 52 0.70 -3.87 -6.91
C TRP A 52 1.25 -2.78 -7.82
N VAL A 53 1.99 -1.82 -7.25
CA VAL A 53 2.69 -0.79 -8.05
C VAL A 53 3.73 -1.45 -8.94
N GLN A 54 4.52 -2.38 -8.40
CA GLN A 54 5.54 -3.10 -9.15
C GLN A 54 4.92 -3.90 -10.31
N GLU A 55 3.84 -4.62 -10.03
CA GLU A 55 3.13 -5.42 -11.02
C GLU A 55 2.54 -4.53 -12.13
N ALA A 56 1.94 -3.41 -11.75
CA ALA A 56 1.40 -2.45 -12.72
C ALA A 56 2.49 -1.87 -13.60
N GLY A 57 3.65 -1.58 -13.01
CA GLY A 57 4.82 -1.11 -13.75
C GLY A 57 5.28 -2.13 -14.78
N THR A 58 5.41 -3.38 -14.36
CA THR A 58 5.80 -4.49 -15.25
C THR A 58 4.82 -4.62 -16.42
N SER A 59 3.53 -4.56 -16.14
CA SER A 59 2.49 -4.63 -17.18
C SER A 59 2.57 -3.46 -18.17
N SER A 60 3.13 -2.34 -17.73
CA SER A 60 3.30 -1.14 -18.57
C SER A 60 4.66 -1.07 -19.25
N GLY A 61 5.48 -2.11 -19.12
CA GLY A 61 6.80 -2.17 -19.74
C GLY A 61 7.90 -1.47 -18.96
N LEU A 62 7.65 -1.15 -17.69
CA LEU A 62 8.65 -0.54 -16.82
C LEU A 62 9.33 -1.61 -15.98
N GLU A 63 10.60 -1.36 -15.65
CA GLU A 63 11.34 -2.21 -14.73
C GLU A 63 11.42 -1.50 -13.38
N ILE A 64 10.57 -1.92 -12.46
CA ILE A 64 10.52 -1.36 -11.11
C ILE A 64 10.97 -2.44 -10.14
N THR A 65 12.02 -2.16 -9.37
CA THR A 65 12.49 -3.10 -8.38
C THR A 65 11.56 -3.09 -7.16
N LYS A 66 11.63 -4.15 -6.39
CA LYS A 66 10.87 -4.26 -5.15
C LYS A 66 11.17 -3.09 -4.19
N ASP A 67 12.46 -2.75 -4.07
CA ASP A 67 12.88 -1.67 -3.18
C ASP A 67 12.39 -0.31 -3.66
N GLU A 68 12.43 -0.07 -4.97
CA GLU A 68 11.90 1.18 -5.54
C GLU A 68 10.40 1.32 -5.28
N ALA A 69 9.64 0.24 -5.48
CA ALA A 69 8.21 0.26 -5.25
C ALA A 69 7.88 0.51 -3.77
N ARG A 70 8.65 -0.10 -2.87
CA ARG A 70 8.48 0.12 -1.43
C ARG A 70 8.79 1.55 -1.04
N GLU A 71 9.90 2.10 -1.54
CA GLU A 71 10.24 3.49 -1.25
C GLU A 71 9.17 4.45 -1.76
N TYR A 72 8.60 4.16 -2.90
CA TYR A 72 7.51 4.95 -3.47
C TYR A 72 6.28 4.98 -2.56
N ILE A 73 5.95 3.86 -1.94
CA ILE A 73 4.80 3.76 -1.04
C ILE A 73 5.10 4.30 0.36
N TYR A 74 6.27 3.98 0.91
CA TYR A 74 6.63 4.38 2.27
C TYR A 74 7.08 5.83 2.38
N GLY A 75 7.57 6.42 1.28
CA GLY A 75 8.17 7.75 1.30
C GLY A 75 9.58 7.77 1.85
N MET A 76 10.16 6.61 2.09
CA MET A 76 11.52 6.42 2.58
C MET A 76 11.93 4.98 2.32
N PRO A 77 13.24 4.65 2.37
CA PRO A 77 13.66 3.26 2.24
C PRO A 77 12.96 2.38 3.28
N TYR A 78 12.53 1.21 2.85
CA TYR A 78 11.78 0.29 3.70
C TYR A 78 12.55 -0.07 4.99
N LYS A 79 13.86 -0.25 4.87
CA LYS A 79 14.71 -0.54 6.03
C LYS A 79 14.59 0.55 7.09
N ASP A 80 14.63 1.81 6.65
CA ASP A 80 14.54 2.95 7.56
C ASP A 80 13.18 3.01 8.23
N TRP A 81 12.11 2.74 7.46
CA TRP A 81 10.77 2.71 8.03
C TRP A 81 10.64 1.64 9.11
N ARG A 82 11.16 0.44 8.84
CA ARG A 82 11.14 -0.63 9.83
C ARG A 82 11.88 -0.27 11.10
N GLU A 83 13.05 0.34 10.96
CA GLU A 83 13.88 0.74 12.10
C GLU A 83 13.20 1.81 12.94
N GLN A 84 12.50 2.74 12.30
CA GLN A 84 11.87 3.86 12.99
C GLN A 84 10.48 3.56 13.54
N PHE A 85 9.69 2.76 12.83
CA PHE A 85 8.27 2.65 13.13
C PHE A 85 7.75 1.24 13.37
N GLN A 86 8.39 0.21 12.83
CA GLN A 86 7.88 -1.15 13.02
C GLN A 86 8.20 -1.63 14.44
N THR A 87 7.16 -2.10 15.11
CA THR A 87 7.29 -2.68 16.45
C THR A 87 7.23 -4.20 16.35
N GLU A 88 7.74 -4.88 17.39
CA GLU A 88 7.61 -6.32 17.48
C GLU A 88 6.13 -6.68 17.63
N ALA A 89 5.68 -7.68 16.85
CA ALA A 89 4.29 -8.10 16.89
C ALA A 89 3.96 -8.76 18.24
N THR A 90 2.79 -8.41 18.77
CA THR A 90 2.28 -9.04 19.99
C THR A 90 1.78 -10.45 19.68
N GLU A 91 1.59 -11.26 20.71
CA GLU A 91 1.01 -12.60 20.54
C GLU A 91 -0.38 -12.53 19.91
N ALA A 92 -1.20 -11.57 20.32
CA ALA A 92 -2.52 -11.37 19.75
C ALA A 92 -2.46 -11.05 18.26
N GLN A 93 -1.53 -10.19 17.85
CA GLN A 93 -1.31 -9.86 16.43
C GLN A 93 -0.89 -11.08 15.64
N LYS A 94 0.03 -11.88 16.17
CA LYS A 94 0.52 -13.10 15.51
C LYS A 94 -0.59 -14.13 15.37
N VAL A 95 -1.40 -14.34 16.39
CA VAL A 95 -2.52 -15.28 16.35
C VAL A 95 -3.54 -14.86 15.30
N ALA A 96 -3.92 -13.58 15.30
CA ALA A 96 -4.87 -13.05 14.32
C ALA A 96 -4.32 -13.20 12.89
N PHE A 97 -3.04 -12.93 12.68
CA PHE A 97 -2.40 -13.08 11.37
C PHE A 97 -2.45 -14.53 10.89
N LYS A 98 -2.13 -15.47 11.77
CA LYS A 98 -2.15 -16.89 11.45
C LYS A 98 -3.56 -17.35 11.09
N ASP A 99 -4.57 -16.95 11.88
CA ASP A 99 -5.95 -17.33 11.66
C ASP A 99 -6.50 -16.79 10.33
N ASN A 100 -6.03 -15.61 9.91
CA ASN A 100 -6.52 -14.95 8.71
C ASN A 100 -5.76 -15.33 7.43
N HIS A 101 -4.59 -15.93 7.56
CA HIS A 101 -3.67 -16.13 6.41
C HIS A 101 -3.19 -17.56 6.23
N GLU A 102 -3.84 -18.51 6.86
CA GLU A 102 -3.57 -19.93 6.64
C GLU A 102 -4.35 -20.54 5.49
#